data_9568e480c26d2e85914f16fb94f15d48
#
_entry.id   9568e480c26d2e85914f16fb94f15d48
#
_cell.length_a   1.000
_cell.length_b   1.000
_cell.length_c   1.000
_cell.angle_alpha   90.00
_cell.angle_beta   90.00
_cell.angle_gamma   90.00
#
_symmetry.space_group_name_H-M   'P 1'
#
loop_
_entity.id
_entity.type
_entity.pdbx_description
1 polymer ?
#
loop_
_entity_poly.entity_id
_entity_poly.type
_entity_poly.pdbx_seq_one_letter_code
_entity_poly.pdbx_strand_id
1 'polypeptide(L)'
;DLERFRRRLAIAGGAVLVAFAALVGRFAYLQVAQHGHFRTLAETNRIAIVPIAPNRGVITDRNGVVLAQSYSAYTLEIQPSRVRDLEATIDALAGVVDIGPRDRRRFRKLMEESKNFESLPIRTKLTDDEVARFAANRYRFPGVEIKARLFRNYPFGAVASHVIGYIGRITERDLARIAAWDESADYKGTDTIGKVGVELTYERELHGTTGVEEVEVDAAGRAVRTLSRTPPVSG
;
A
#
# COMPACT_ATOMS: atom_id res chain seq x y z
N ASP A 1 5.12 -67.28 24.53
CA ASP A 1 4.50 -65.95 24.21
C ASP A 1 5.38 -64.73 24.58
N LEU A 2 6.19 -64.86 25.64
CA LEU A 2 7.06 -63.75 26.11
C LEU A 2 8.18 -63.39 25.12
N GLU A 3 8.75 -64.38 24.43
CA GLU A 3 9.79 -64.16 23.42
C GLU A 3 9.24 -63.49 22.16
N ARG A 4 8.03 -63.84 21.74
CA ARG A 4 7.35 -63.22 20.61
C ARG A 4 7.00 -61.71 20.93
N PHE A 5 6.60 -61.45 22.16
CA PHE A 5 6.35 -60.13 22.65
C PHE A 5 7.62 -59.28 22.69
N ARG A 6 8.71 -59.79 23.26
CA ARG A 6 10.02 -59.13 23.31
C ARG A 6 10.55 -58.82 21.91
N ARG A 7 10.42 -59.75 20.96
CA ARG A 7 10.83 -59.53 19.57
C ARG A 7 10.00 -58.45 18.90
N ARG A 8 8.69 -58.44 19.09
CA ARG A 8 7.81 -57.38 18.56
C ARG A 8 8.13 -56.03 19.17
N LEU A 9 8.39 -55.96 20.47
CA LEU A 9 8.78 -54.73 21.16
C LEU A 9 10.13 -54.22 20.67
N ALA A 10 11.11 -55.09 20.45
CA ALA A 10 12.42 -54.72 19.89
C ALA A 10 12.31 -54.20 18.45
N ILE A 11 11.46 -54.84 17.61
CA ILE A 11 11.22 -54.34 16.24
C ILE A 11 10.53 -52.99 16.26
N ALA A 12 9.49 -52.81 17.09
CA ALA A 12 8.80 -51.53 17.23
C ALA A 12 9.75 -50.44 17.76
N GLY A 13 10.56 -50.73 18.79
CA GLY A 13 11.56 -49.83 19.30
C GLY A 13 12.62 -49.44 18.26
N GLY A 14 13.09 -50.43 17.50
CA GLY A 14 14.01 -50.21 16.39
C GLY A 14 13.42 -49.33 15.29
N ALA A 15 12.16 -49.55 14.92
CA ALA A 15 11.47 -48.67 13.94
C ALA A 15 11.33 -47.23 14.41
N VAL A 16 11.01 -47.03 15.68
CA VAL A 16 10.93 -45.69 16.29
C VAL A 16 12.30 -45.03 16.29
N LEU A 17 13.36 -45.72 16.65
CA LEU A 17 14.74 -45.19 16.62
C LEU A 17 15.17 -44.78 15.20
N VAL A 18 14.87 -45.60 14.19
CA VAL A 18 15.14 -45.25 12.79
C VAL A 18 14.36 -44.01 12.35
N ALA A 19 13.08 -43.94 12.73
CA ALA A 19 12.28 -42.74 12.42
C ALA A 19 12.85 -41.48 13.09
N PHE A 20 13.29 -41.57 14.35
CA PHE A 20 13.96 -40.46 15.04
C PHE A 20 15.31 -40.10 14.39
N ALA A 21 16.11 -41.07 14.01
CA ALA A 21 17.39 -40.82 13.31
C ALA A 21 17.17 -40.13 11.96
N ALA A 22 16.12 -40.53 11.21
CA ALA A 22 15.74 -39.85 9.96
C ALA A 22 15.31 -38.44 10.18
N LEU A 23 14.52 -38.14 11.23
CA LEU A 23 14.14 -36.78 11.61
C LEU A 23 15.36 -35.94 12.00
N VAL A 24 16.25 -36.45 12.84
CA VAL A 24 17.48 -35.72 13.22
C VAL A 24 18.36 -35.48 12.00
N GLY A 25 18.52 -36.45 11.12
CA GLY A 25 19.24 -36.26 9.85
C GLY A 25 18.59 -35.19 8.96
N ARG A 26 17.27 -35.16 8.89
CA ARG A 26 16.53 -34.13 8.15
C ARG A 26 16.70 -32.76 8.77
N PHE A 27 16.64 -32.63 10.09
CA PHE A 27 16.90 -31.36 10.79
C PHE A 27 18.33 -30.86 10.56
N ALA A 28 19.32 -31.75 10.70
CA ALA A 28 20.71 -31.39 10.44
C ALA A 28 20.90 -30.90 8.99
N TYR A 29 20.32 -31.58 8.01
CA TYR A 29 20.35 -31.15 6.62
C TYR A 29 19.75 -29.78 6.41
N LEU A 30 18.56 -29.49 6.97
CA LEU A 30 17.89 -28.21 6.84
C LEU A 30 18.66 -27.07 7.56
N GLN A 31 19.16 -27.36 8.76
CA GLN A 31 19.78 -26.34 9.61
C GLN A 31 21.25 -26.07 9.26
N VAL A 32 21.96 -27.03 8.68
CA VAL A 32 23.38 -26.88 8.33
C VAL A 32 23.56 -26.69 6.82
N ALA A 33 23.08 -27.62 6.00
CA ALA A 33 23.31 -27.59 4.56
C ALA A 33 22.47 -26.53 3.84
N GLN A 34 21.22 -26.31 4.30
CA GLN A 34 20.31 -25.33 3.70
C GLN A 34 20.12 -24.06 4.53
N HIS A 35 20.92 -23.85 5.57
CA HIS A 35 20.81 -22.68 6.45
C HIS A 35 20.81 -21.36 5.68
N GLY A 36 21.75 -21.17 4.76
CA GLY A 36 21.85 -19.94 3.95
C GLY A 36 20.60 -19.66 3.13
N HIS A 37 20.05 -20.70 2.47
CA HIS A 37 18.83 -20.57 1.66
C HIS A 37 17.61 -20.17 2.50
N PHE A 38 17.37 -20.83 3.62
CA PHE A 38 16.22 -20.53 4.48
C PHE A 38 16.38 -19.20 5.22
N ARG A 39 17.60 -18.81 5.56
CA ARG A 39 17.90 -17.50 6.13
C ARG A 39 17.56 -16.39 5.15
N THR A 40 17.98 -16.50 3.89
CA THR A 40 17.65 -15.52 2.84
C THR A 40 16.13 -15.41 2.63
N LEU A 41 15.43 -16.54 2.55
CA LEU A 41 13.96 -16.55 2.45
C LEU A 41 13.29 -15.88 3.66
N ALA A 42 13.76 -16.14 4.87
CA ALA A 42 13.24 -15.53 6.08
C ALA A 42 13.50 -14.02 6.12
N GLU A 43 14.70 -13.57 5.69
CA GLU A 43 15.03 -12.14 5.59
C GLU A 43 14.19 -11.46 4.51
N THR A 44 14.01 -12.07 3.32
CA THR A 44 13.18 -11.53 2.25
C THR A 44 11.70 -11.42 2.64
N ASN A 45 11.17 -12.39 3.39
CA ASN A 45 9.80 -12.34 3.88
C ASN A 45 9.57 -11.31 5.00
N ARG A 46 10.64 -10.85 5.65
CA ARG A 46 10.59 -9.88 6.74
C ARG A 46 10.69 -8.43 6.25
N ILE A 47 11.15 -8.22 5.01
CA ILE A 47 11.35 -6.89 4.44
C ILE A 47 10.26 -6.64 3.39
N ALA A 48 9.50 -5.57 3.57
CA ALA A 48 8.58 -5.07 2.56
C ALA A 48 9.11 -3.77 1.95
N ILE A 49 9.00 -3.65 0.64
CA ILE A 49 9.35 -2.44 -0.09
C ILE A 49 8.07 -1.61 -0.26
N VAL A 50 8.07 -0.42 0.36
CA VAL A 50 6.98 0.54 0.29
C VAL A 50 7.40 1.68 -0.63
N PRO A 51 6.74 1.86 -1.78
CA PRO A 51 7.04 2.99 -2.67
C PRO A 51 6.52 4.29 -2.05
N ILE A 52 7.34 5.35 -2.18
CA ILE A 52 6.99 6.71 -1.76
C ILE A 52 6.73 7.53 -3.02
N ALA A 53 5.46 7.87 -3.26
CA ALA A 53 5.10 8.66 -4.42
C ALA A 53 5.80 10.04 -4.40
N PRO A 54 6.37 10.48 -5.53
CA PRO A 54 7.02 11.77 -5.63
C PRO A 54 5.99 12.91 -5.59
N ASN A 55 6.45 14.11 -5.24
CA ASN A 55 5.65 15.30 -5.39
C ASN A 55 5.67 15.74 -6.86
N ARG A 56 4.49 15.81 -7.48
CA ARG A 56 4.36 16.16 -8.89
C ARG A 56 4.80 17.60 -9.14
N GLY A 57 5.59 17.83 -10.17
CA GLY A 57 6.18 19.12 -10.56
C GLY A 57 5.14 20.24 -10.69
N VAL A 58 5.58 21.47 -10.47
CA VAL A 58 4.75 22.67 -10.57
C VAL A 58 4.68 23.11 -12.03
N ILE A 59 3.51 23.51 -12.49
CA ILE A 59 3.35 24.16 -13.79
C ILE A 59 3.18 25.66 -13.56
N THR A 60 4.04 26.45 -14.17
CA THR A 60 4.00 27.93 -14.07
C THR A 60 3.89 28.57 -15.46
N ASP A 61 3.43 29.80 -15.50
CA ASP A 61 3.55 30.61 -16.69
C ASP A 61 4.97 31.23 -16.82
N ARG A 62 5.22 31.99 -17.88
CA ARG A 62 6.51 32.68 -18.11
C ARG A 62 6.90 33.69 -17.03
N ASN A 63 5.96 34.12 -16.23
CA ASN A 63 6.15 35.11 -15.16
C ASN A 63 6.31 34.42 -13.78
N GLY A 64 6.27 33.10 -13.73
CA GLY A 64 6.34 32.32 -12.50
C GLY A 64 5.01 32.17 -11.77
N VAL A 65 3.89 32.59 -12.37
CA VAL A 65 2.55 32.41 -11.79
C VAL A 65 2.18 30.91 -11.81
N VAL A 66 1.83 30.36 -10.65
CA VAL A 66 1.52 28.93 -10.49
C VAL A 66 0.17 28.61 -11.14
N LEU A 67 0.19 27.76 -12.16
CA LEU A 67 -0.99 27.26 -12.88
C LEU A 67 -1.47 25.90 -12.37
N ALA A 68 -0.55 25.06 -11.91
CA ALA A 68 -0.86 23.79 -11.25
C ALA A 68 0.21 23.44 -10.23
N GLN A 69 -0.20 23.00 -9.03
CA GLN A 69 0.69 22.53 -7.97
C GLN A 69 0.07 21.40 -7.17
N SER A 70 0.89 20.61 -6.51
CA SER A 70 0.44 19.60 -5.57
C SER A 70 0.46 20.13 -4.14
N TYR A 71 -0.50 19.68 -3.31
CA TYR A 71 -0.52 19.96 -1.89
C TYR A 71 -0.92 18.70 -1.12
N SER A 72 -0.46 18.59 0.11
CA SER A 72 -0.82 17.48 0.98
C SER A 72 -2.12 17.78 1.72
N ALA A 73 -3.01 16.79 1.78
CA ALA A 73 -4.20 16.84 2.60
C ALA A 73 -4.50 15.48 3.24
N TYR A 74 -5.16 15.49 4.37
CA TYR A 74 -5.54 14.29 5.06
C TYR A 74 -6.76 13.63 4.40
N THR A 75 -6.71 12.30 4.36
CA THR A 75 -7.75 11.44 3.80
C THR A 75 -8.10 10.38 4.82
N LEU A 76 -9.40 10.18 5.09
CA LEU A 76 -9.89 9.06 5.90
C LEU A 76 -10.04 7.84 5.00
N GLU A 77 -9.34 6.77 5.33
CA GLU A 77 -9.31 5.53 4.57
C GLU A 77 -9.86 4.37 5.39
N ILE A 78 -10.60 3.49 4.74
CA ILE A 78 -11.12 2.26 5.32
C ILE A 78 -10.46 1.08 4.62
N GLN A 79 -9.96 0.10 5.38
CA GLN A 79 -9.55 -1.19 4.88
C GLN A 79 -10.68 -2.20 5.09
N PRO A 80 -11.47 -2.56 4.05
CA PRO A 80 -12.68 -3.35 4.19
C PRO A 80 -12.46 -4.70 4.87
N SER A 81 -11.33 -5.35 4.59
CA SER A 81 -10.96 -6.66 5.19
C SER A 81 -10.74 -6.63 6.71
N ARG A 82 -10.54 -5.45 7.30
CA ARG A 82 -10.33 -5.28 8.76
C ARG A 82 -11.57 -4.80 9.50
N VAL A 83 -12.64 -4.52 8.78
CA VAL A 83 -13.91 -4.02 9.32
C VAL A 83 -14.94 -5.14 9.30
N ARG A 84 -15.59 -5.42 10.44
CA ARG A 84 -16.58 -6.51 10.54
C ARG A 84 -17.89 -6.18 9.81
N ASP A 85 -18.40 -4.97 10.04
CA ASP A 85 -19.59 -4.45 9.40
C ASP A 85 -19.29 -3.07 8.80
N LEU A 86 -19.19 -3.03 7.49
CA LEU A 86 -18.73 -1.85 6.76
C LEU A 86 -19.78 -0.72 6.81
N GLU A 87 -21.05 -1.02 6.57
CA GLU A 87 -22.10 0.02 6.55
C GLU A 87 -22.33 0.59 7.95
N ALA A 88 -22.39 -0.26 8.98
CA ALA A 88 -22.49 0.22 10.37
C ALA A 88 -21.27 1.07 10.77
N THR A 89 -20.06 0.72 10.30
CA THR A 89 -18.86 1.51 10.55
C THR A 89 -18.92 2.86 9.85
N ILE A 90 -19.38 2.91 8.60
CA ILE A 90 -19.54 4.17 7.84
C ILE A 90 -20.59 5.06 8.52
N ASP A 91 -21.70 4.49 9.01
CA ASP A 91 -22.74 5.24 9.75
C ASP A 91 -22.21 5.81 11.07
N ALA A 92 -21.45 5.04 11.81
CA ALA A 92 -20.81 5.50 13.03
C ALA A 92 -19.74 6.58 12.76
N LEU A 93 -18.95 6.45 11.68
CA LEU A 93 -17.99 7.44 11.23
C LEU A 93 -18.63 8.76 10.82
N ALA A 94 -19.83 8.72 10.22
CA ALA A 94 -20.57 9.93 9.84
C ALA A 94 -20.98 10.80 11.06
N GLY A 95 -20.98 10.22 12.26
CA GLY A 95 -21.14 10.97 13.52
C GLY A 95 -19.87 11.71 13.98
N VAL A 96 -18.71 11.40 13.41
CA VAL A 96 -17.41 11.96 13.80
C VAL A 96 -16.83 12.86 12.72
N VAL A 97 -16.98 12.44 11.45
CA VAL A 97 -16.45 13.11 10.25
C VAL A 97 -17.62 13.35 9.29
N ASP A 98 -17.61 14.47 8.58
CA ASP A 98 -18.69 14.80 7.62
C ASP A 98 -18.61 13.90 6.37
N ILE A 99 -19.31 12.76 6.40
CA ILE A 99 -19.40 11.79 5.30
C ILE A 99 -20.73 11.94 4.59
N GLY A 100 -20.71 12.64 3.47
CA GLY A 100 -21.92 12.89 2.68
C GLY A 100 -22.32 11.72 1.74
N PRO A 101 -23.53 11.80 1.13
CA PRO A 101 -24.01 10.78 0.18
C PRO A 101 -23.10 10.62 -1.06
N ARG A 102 -22.38 11.69 -1.45
CA ARG A 102 -21.41 11.65 -2.57
C ARG A 102 -20.18 10.84 -2.22
N ASP A 103 -19.69 10.97 -0.98
CA ASP A 103 -18.53 10.22 -0.49
C ASP A 103 -18.85 8.73 -0.42
N ARG A 104 -20.02 8.36 0.09
CA ARG A 104 -20.49 6.96 0.15
C ARG A 104 -20.62 6.34 -1.25
N ARG A 105 -21.19 7.05 -2.24
CA ARG A 105 -21.29 6.56 -3.63
C ARG A 105 -19.92 6.37 -4.26
N ARG A 106 -19.01 7.32 -4.05
CA ARG A 106 -17.65 7.21 -4.55
C ARG A 106 -16.90 6.03 -3.92
N PHE A 107 -17.06 5.84 -2.61
CA PHE A 107 -16.45 4.73 -1.89
C PHE A 107 -16.96 3.37 -2.40
N ARG A 108 -18.25 3.19 -2.61
CA ARG A 108 -18.80 1.95 -3.17
C ARG A 108 -18.24 1.63 -4.55
N LYS A 109 -18.15 2.62 -5.42
CA LYS A 109 -17.54 2.46 -6.74
C LYS A 109 -16.08 2.05 -6.64
N LEU A 110 -15.33 2.68 -5.75
CA LEU A 110 -13.92 2.32 -5.51
C LEU A 110 -13.79 0.87 -5.00
N MET A 111 -14.69 0.43 -4.15
CA MET A 111 -14.70 -0.93 -3.61
C MET A 111 -14.98 -1.98 -4.67
N GLU A 112 -15.84 -1.69 -5.66
CA GLU A 112 -16.09 -2.57 -6.81
C GLU A 112 -14.86 -2.71 -7.74
N GLU A 113 -14.06 -1.64 -7.87
CA GLU A 113 -12.89 -1.59 -8.73
C GLU A 113 -11.59 -2.07 -8.04
N SER A 114 -11.58 -2.21 -6.72
CA SER A 114 -10.38 -2.46 -5.92
C SER A 114 -10.39 -3.84 -5.26
N LYS A 115 -9.20 -4.31 -4.87
CA LYS A 115 -9.07 -5.57 -4.12
C LYS A 115 -9.46 -5.36 -2.65
N ASN A 116 -10.10 -6.35 -2.03
CA ASN A 116 -10.65 -6.27 -0.67
C ASN A 116 -9.65 -5.94 0.44
N PHE A 117 -8.36 -6.09 0.21
CA PHE A 117 -7.31 -5.78 1.20
C PHE A 117 -6.71 -4.38 1.05
N GLU A 118 -7.11 -3.63 0.03
CA GLU A 118 -6.63 -2.25 -0.17
C GLU A 118 -7.34 -1.29 0.79
N SER A 119 -6.60 -0.26 1.20
CA SER A 119 -7.16 0.86 1.98
C SER A 119 -7.78 1.86 1.02
N LEU A 120 -9.08 2.12 1.17
CA LEU A 120 -9.86 2.93 0.25
C LEU A 120 -10.31 4.25 0.89
N PRO A 121 -10.19 5.39 0.19
CA PRO A 121 -10.59 6.68 0.72
C PRO A 121 -12.12 6.83 0.76
N ILE A 122 -12.68 7.03 1.95
CA ILE A 122 -14.09 7.37 2.11
C ILE A 122 -14.30 8.90 2.15
N ARG A 123 -13.42 9.61 2.82
CA ARG A 123 -13.45 11.08 2.89
C ARG A 123 -12.07 11.63 2.57
N THR A 124 -11.98 12.56 1.62
CA THR A 124 -10.74 13.23 1.21
C THR A 124 -10.74 14.68 1.68
N LYS A 125 -9.54 15.25 1.87
CA LYS A 125 -9.36 16.65 2.28
C LYS A 125 -10.06 16.95 3.60
N LEU A 126 -9.75 16.17 4.64
CA LEU A 126 -10.27 16.42 5.97
C LEU A 126 -9.78 17.78 6.48
N THR A 127 -10.64 18.45 7.22
CA THR A 127 -10.27 19.63 8.01
C THR A 127 -9.50 19.21 9.26
N ASP A 128 -8.75 20.14 9.87
CA ASP A 128 -8.01 19.88 11.09
C ASP A 128 -8.94 19.45 12.25
N ASP A 129 -10.16 20.00 12.29
CA ASP A 129 -11.18 19.63 13.26
C ASP A 129 -11.69 18.18 13.04
N GLU A 130 -11.88 17.77 11.80
CA GLU A 130 -12.26 16.39 11.47
C GLU A 130 -11.14 15.42 11.85
N VAL A 131 -9.88 15.78 11.58
CA VAL A 131 -8.69 15.00 11.98
C VAL A 131 -8.65 14.86 13.50
N ALA A 132 -8.81 15.95 14.26
CA ALA A 132 -8.79 15.94 15.71
C ALA A 132 -9.92 15.09 16.29
N ARG A 133 -11.16 15.25 15.79
CA ARG A 133 -12.31 14.45 16.22
C ARG A 133 -12.12 12.97 15.95
N PHE A 134 -11.63 12.60 14.75
CA PHE A 134 -11.34 11.21 14.46
C PHE A 134 -10.21 10.66 15.33
N ALA A 135 -9.12 11.39 15.51
CA ALA A 135 -8.00 10.97 16.35
C ALA A 135 -8.44 10.63 17.78
N ALA A 136 -9.31 11.46 18.38
CA ALA A 136 -9.88 11.23 19.70
C ALA A 136 -10.77 9.97 19.77
N ASN A 137 -11.38 9.55 18.67
CA ASN A 137 -12.28 8.41 18.56
C ASN A 137 -11.68 7.19 17.85
N ARG A 138 -10.40 7.23 17.48
CA ARG A 138 -9.75 6.20 16.64
C ARG A 138 -9.92 4.78 17.21
N TYR A 139 -9.89 4.60 18.51
CA TYR A 139 -10.04 3.30 19.18
C TYR A 139 -11.37 2.59 18.89
N ARG A 140 -12.41 3.33 18.45
CA ARG A 140 -13.73 2.81 18.10
C ARG A 140 -13.79 2.24 16.67
N PHE A 141 -12.82 2.58 15.82
CA PHE A 141 -12.83 2.30 14.40
C PHE A 141 -11.62 1.46 13.94
N PRO A 142 -11.55 0.16 14.32
CA PRO A 142 -10.49 -0.71 13.80
C PRO A 142 -10.59 -0.85 12.29
N GLY A 143 -9.46 -0.75 11.59
CA GLY A 143 -9.41 -0.79 10.12
C GLY A 143 -9.69 0.55 9.42
N VAL A 144 -9.81 1.64 10.18
CA VAL A 144 -9.93 3.00 9.64
C VAL A 144 -8.73 3.83 10.06
N GLU A 145 -8.13 4.54 9.10
CA GLU A 145 -6.92 5.33 9.34
C GLU A 145 -6.96 6.65 8.58
N ILE A 146 -6.28 7.67 9.13
CA ILE A 146 -5.99 8.90 8.41
C ILE A 146 -4.64 8.76 7.73
N LYS A 147 -4.61 9.07 6.42
CA LYS A 147 -3.36 9.14 5.64
C LYS A 147 -3.23 10.48 4.96
N ALA A 148 -2.00 11.00 4.93
CA ALA A 148 -1.68 12.14 4.09
C ALA A 148 -1.59 11.68 2.62
N ARG A 149 -2.30 12.38 1.74
CA ARG A 149 -2.27 12.15 0.29
C ARG A 149 -1.98 13.44 -0.44
N LEU A 150 -1.31 13.33 -1.58
CA LEU A 150 -1.06 14.45 -2.47
C LEU A 150 -2.25 14.69 -3.39
N PHE A 151 -2.68 15.95 -3.47
CA PHE A 151 -3.76 16.39 -4.35
C PHE A 151 -3.26 17.46 -5.30
N ARG A 152 -3.67 17.38 -6.55
CA ARG A 152 -3.39 18.42 -7.55
C ARG A 152 -4.38 19.59 -7.39
N ASN A 153 -3.86 20.80 -7.41
CA ASN A 153 -4.64 22.03 -7.37
C ASN A 153 -4.37 22.87 -8.61
N TYR A 154 -5.42 23.42 -9.17
CA TYR A 154 -5.41 24.34 -10.31
C TYR A 154 -6.01 25.66 -9.82
N PRO A 155 -5.18 26.64 -9.39
CA PRO A 155 -5.68 27.85 -8.72
C PRO A 155 -6.68 28.66 -9.55
N PHE A 156 -6.54 28.63 -10.88
CA PHE A 156 -7.40 29.36 -11.80
C PHE A 156 -8.60 28.55 -12.32
N GLY A 157 -8.85 27.37 -11.77
CA GLY A 157 -10.00 26.53 -12.10
C GLY A 157 -10.07 26.17 -13.58
N ALA A 158 -11.10 26.65 -14.28
CA ALA A 158 -11.33 26.32 -15.69
C ALA A 158 -10.45 27.13 -16.67
N VAL A 159 -9.76 28.18 -16.21
CA VAL A 159 -8.90 29.00 -17.08
C VAL A 159 -7.75 28.17 -17.62
N ALA A 160 -7.58 28.23 -18.95
CA ALA A 160 -6.56 27.46 -19.67
C ALA A 160 -6.61 25.93 -19.48
N SER A 161 -7.72 25.39 -18.98
CA SER A 161 -7.88 23.94 -18.68
C SER A 161 -7.59 23.04 -19.88
N HIS A 162 -7.89 23.49 -21.12
CA HIS A 162 -7.59 22.73 -22.34
C HIS A 162 -6.08 22.65 -22.63
N VAL A 163 -5.30 23.67 -22.21
CA VAL A 163 -3.85 23.71 -22.40
C VAL A 163 -3.16 22.97 -21.25
N ILE A 164 -3.48 23.34 -20.00
CA ILE A 164 -2.88 22.73 -18.80
C ILE A 164 -3.25 21.27 -18.70
N GLY A 165 -4.51 20.93 -18.95
CA GLY A 165 -5.05 19.59 -18.78
C GLY A 165 -5.40 19.27 -17.33
N TYR A 166 -5.47 18.00 -17.02
CA TYR A 166 -5.75 17.49 -15.66
C TYR A 166 -5.15 16.11 -15.44
N ILE A 167 -5.01 15.72 -14.19
CA ILE A 167 -4.62 14.37 -13.79
C ILE A 167 -5.88 13.53 -13.49
N GLY A 168 -5.80 12.24 -13.74
CA GLY A 168 -6.87 11.29 -13.43
C GLY A 168 -6.31 9.93 -13.01
N ARG A 169 -7.17 9.05 -12.49
CA ARG A 169 -6.73 7.69 -12.08
C ARG A 169 -6.12 6.94 -13.27
N ILE A 170 -5.09 6.16 -12.96
CA ILE A 170 -4.45 5.26 -13.91
C ILE A 170 -5.47 4.19 -14.33
N THR A 171 -5.69 4.05 -15.64
CA THR A 171 -6.53 3.02 -16.26
C THR A 171 -5.67 1.91 -16.85
N GLU A 172 -6.29 0.79 -17.27
CA GLU A 172 -5.58 -0.31 -17.94
C GLU A 172 -4.84 0.15 -19.20
N ARG A 173 -5.40 1.11 -19.96
CA ARG A 173 -4.71 1.72 -21.13
C ARG A 173 -3.48 2.52 -20.70
N ASP A 174 -3.56 3.22 -19.59
CA ASP A 174 -2.43 3.96 -19.04
C ASP A 174 -1.34 3.01 -18.56
N LEU A 175 -1.71 1.89 -17.92
CA LEU A 175 -0.77 0.85 -17.49
C LEU A 175 0.00 0.26 -18.69
N ALA A 176 -0.70 -0.02 -19.79
CA ALA A 176 -0.05 -0.50 -21.02
C ALA A 176 0.94 0.54 -21.58
N ARG A 177 0.62 1.84 -21.50
CA ARG A 177 1.52 2.92 -21.90
C ARG A 177 2.73 3.05 -20.96
N ILE A 178 2.49 3.02 -19.65
CA ILE A 178 3.54 3.08 -18.61
C ILE A 178 4.49 1.89 -18.76
N ALA A 179 3.97 0.67 -19.01
CA ALA A 179 4.78 -0.53 -19.18
C ALA A 179 5.75 -0.46 -20.37
N ALA A 180 5.46 0.41 -21.35
CA ALA A 180 6.34 0.66 -22.48
C ALA A 180 7.44 1.70 -22.18
N TRP A 181 7.42 2.32 -21.01
CA TRP A 181 8.43 3.29 -20.60
C TRP A 181 9.53 2.62 -19.76
N ASP A 182 10.77 3.07 -19.92
CA ASP A 182 11.90 2.59 -19.12
C ASP A 182 11.71 2.91 -17.63
N GLU A 183 11.02 4.01 -17.34
CA GLU A 183 10.74 4.49 -15.97
C GLU A 183 9.45 3.89 -15.36
N SER A 184 8.95 2.78 -15.88
CA SER A 184 7.71 2.15 -15.39
C SER A 184 7.72 1.84 -13.89
N ALA A 185 8.91 1.63 -13.29
CA ALA A 185 9.08 1.42 -11.86
C ALA A 185 8.70 2.64 -11.01
N ASP A 186 8.81 3.85 -11.55
CA ASP A 186 8.50 5.11 -10.85
C ASP A 186 7.00 5.30 -10.60
N TYR A 187 6.15 4.56 -11.31
CA TYR A 187 4.69 4.61 -11.11
C TYR A 187 4.18 3.68 -10.00
N LYS A 188 5.08 2.93 -9.33
CA LYS A 188 4.69 2.13 -8.17
C LYS A 188 4.29 3.06 -7.01
N GLY A 189 3.10 2.85 -6.49
CA GLY A 189 2.52 3.68 -5.41
C GLY A 189 1.88 4.99 -5.88
N THR A 190 1.80 5.25 -7.20
CA THR A 190 1.10 6.38 -7.79
C THR A 190 -0.25 5.95 -8.35
N ASP A 191 -1.32 6.67 -7.99
CA ASP A 191 -2.69 6.35 -8.41
C ASP A 191 -3.17 7.21 -9.59
N THR A 192 -2.44 8.27 -9.95
CA THR A 192 -2.88 9.26 -10.92
C THR A 192 -1.82 9.54 -11.98
N ILE A 193 -2.30 9.93 -13.18
CA ILE A 193 -1.47 10.25 -14.34
C ILE A 193 -2.11 11.42 -15.11
N GLY A 194 -1.33 12.20 -15.83
CA GLY A 194 -1.83 13.23 -16.75
C GLY A 194 -2.68 12.65 -17.87
N LYS A 195 -3.84 13.23 -18.11
CA LYS A 195 -4.82 12.73 -19.09
C LYS A 195 -4.81 13.52 -20.40
N VAL A 196 -4.61 14.82 -20.33
CA VAL A 196 -4.61 15.72 -21.48
C VAL A 196 -3.69 16.92 -21.24
N GLY A 197 -3.37 17.66 -22.29
CA GLY A 197 -2.62 18.92 -22.24
C GLY A 197 -1.18 18.79 -21.76
N VAL A 198 -0.67 19.82 -21.11
CA VAL A 198 0.68 19.89 -20.52
C VAL A 198 0.88 18.74 -19.51
N GLU A 199 -0.14 18.46 -18.69
CA GLU A 199 -0.10 17.35 -17.71
C GLU A 199 0.18 15.99 -18.37
N LEU A 200 -0.33 15.75 -19.58
CA LEU A 200 -0.06 14.52 -20.33
C LEU A 200 1.27 14.59 -21.08
N THR A 201 1.53 15.70 -21.76
CA THR A 201 2.69 15.84 -22.66
C THR A 201 4.01 15.79 -21.89
N TYR A 202 4.04 16.39 -20.71
CA TYR A 202 5.20 16.44 -19.83
C TYR A 202 5.04 15.52 -18.61
N GLU A 203 4.28 14.41 -18.79
CA GLU A 203 3.98 13.48 -17.70
C GLU A 203 5.24 12.96 -17.01
N ARG A 204 6.26 12.57 -17.78
CA ARG A 204 7.50 11.96 -17.26
C ARG A 204 8.30 12.95 -16.43
N GLU A 205 8.40 14.20 -16.90
CA GLU A 205 9.10 15.28 -16.19
C GLU A 205 8.31 15.73 -14.95
N LEU A 206 6.99 15.86 -15.08
CA LEU A 206 6.12 16.29 -13.99
C LEU A 206 5.94 15.23 -12.91
N HIS A 207 5.99 13.94 -13.25
CA HIS A 207 5.82 12.86 -12.27
C HIS A 207 6.97 12.81 -11.27
N GLY A 208 8.21 12.90 -11.75
CA GLY A 208 9.40 12.71 -10.93
C GLY A 208 9.73 11.24 -10.68
N THR A 209 10.63 10.97 -9.74
CA THR A 209 11.13 9.62 -9.45
C THR A 209 10.62 9.13 -8.10
N THR A 210 10.04 7.94 -8.07
CA THR A 210 9.51 7.32 -6.85
C THR A 210 10.64 6.98 -5.87
N GLY A 211 10.46 7.38 -4.62
CA GLY A 211 11.29 6.94 -3.50
C GLY A 211 10.93 5.54 -3.04
N VAL A 212 11.80 4.95 -2.24
CA VAL A 212 11.64 3.59 -1.72
C VAL A 212 11.92 3.58 -0.23
N GLU A 213 11.04 2.98 0.54
CA GLU A 213 11.23 2.71 1.96
C GLU A 213 11.20 1.19 2.19
N GLU A 214 12.30 0.67 2.71
CA GLU A 214 12.39 -0.71 3.15
C GLU A 214 11.95 -0.79 4.61
N VAL A 215 10.87 -1.51 4.87
CA VAL A 215 10.32 -1.67 6.21
C VAL A 215 10.38 -3.12 6.65
N GLU A 216 10.76 -3.34 7.89
CA GLU A 216 10.60 -4.64 8.53
C GLU A 216 9.14 -4.87 8.86
N VAL A 217 8.60 -6.01 8.46
CA VAL A 217 7.20 -6.38 8.70
C VAL A 217 7.10 -7.58 9.65
N ASP A 218 6.06 -7.59 10.46
CA ASP A 218 5.71 -8.75 11.30
C ASP A 218 4.98 -9.84 10.48
N ALA A 219 4.66 -10.95 11.14
CA ALA A 219 3.94 -12.08 10.51
C ALA A 219 2.54 -11.69 9.98
N ALA A 220 1.98 -10.57 10.40
CA ALA A 220 0.72 -10.02 9.91
C ALA A 220 0.92 -8.96 8.80
N GLY A 221 2.15 -8.75 8.33
CA GLY A 221 2.50 -7.76 7.29
C GLY A 221 2.45 -6.30 7.77
N ARG A 222 2.52 -6.06 9.08
CA ARG A 222 2.52 -4.70 9.64
C ARG A 222 3.95 -4.20 9.76
N ALA A 223 4.19 -2.96 9.31
CA ALA A 223 5.50 -2.31 9.47
C ALA A 223 5.84 -2.16 10.96
N VAL A 224 7.02 -2.66 11.34
CA VAL A 224 7.57 -2.59 12.70
C VAL A 224 8.59 -1.47 12.80
N ARG A 225 9.49 -1.38 11.83
CA ARG A 225 10.50 -0.31 11.75
C ARG A 225 10.97 -0.10 10.30
N THR A 226 11.43 1.11 10.01
CA THR A 226 12.11 1.45 8.77
C THR A 226 13.57 1.00 8.84
N LEU A 227 14.03 0.28 7.81
CA LEU A 227 15.42 -0.18 7.68
C LEU A 227 16.24 0.79 6.84
N SER A 228 15.71 1.17 5.68
CA SER A 228 16.33 2.16 4.79
C SER A 228 15.27 3.02 4.13
N ARG A 229 15.65 4.22 3.69
CA ARG A 229 14.76 5.13 2.98
C ARG A 229 15.54 5.90 1.91
N THR A 230 15.13 5.73 0.66
CA THR A 230 15.55 6.57 -0.46
C THR A 230 14.44 7.58 -0.72
N PRO A 231 14.67 8.89 -0.52
CA PRO A 231 13.63 9.89 -0.73
C PRO A 231 13.20 9.96 -2.20
N PRO A 232 11.95 10.30 -2.49
CA PRO A 232 11.50 10.57 -3.86
C PRO A 232 12.12 11.88 -4.37
N VAL A 233 12.26 11.97 -5.69
CA VAL A 233 12.67 13.20 -6.38
C VAL A 233 11.45 13.81 -7.03
N SER A 234 11.14 15.07 -6.69
CA SER A 234 10.02 15.80 -7.30
C SER A 234 10.25 16.03 -8.79
N GLY A 235 9.18 16.07 -9.58
CA GLY A 235 9.22 16.43 -10.98
C GLY A 235 9.48 17.92 -11.21
#